data_2e518ce0d84b16a8ad6a3dfd96dd41c1
#
_entry.id   2e518ce0d84b16a8ad6a3dfd96dd41c1
#
_cell.length_a   1.000
_cell.length_b   1.000
_cell.length_c   1.000
_cell.angle_alpha   90.00
_cell.angle_beta   90.00
_cell.angle_gamma   90.00
#
_symmetry.space_group_name_H-M   'P 1'
#
loop_
_entity.id
_entity.type
_entity.pdbx_description
1 polymer ?
#
loop_
_entity_poly.entity_id
_entity_poly.type
_entity_poly.pdbx_seq_one_letter_code
_entity_poly.pdbx_strand_id
1 'polypeptide(L)'
;MSRTRGVALALTVAVLAPLPACGGAMGGGGAKSGAASDQIGAPAPDFSLAPVGGGSAIGPRSFAGKVLIVDFWATWCAPCRQSFPVYQHLLEKFPGQVAVVGVSVDDAPDGIAKFQSETGVHFPLVWDQGQSVAGAYKPGTMPTSFVVDRSGIVQKIHEGFHQGDEAALEQEIRSLL
;
A
#
# COMPACT_ATOMS: atom_id res chain seq x y z
N MET A 1 -65.23 71.58 22.84
CA MET A 1 -65.20 70.20 23.30
C MET A 1 -64.40 69.41 22.27
N SER A 2 -63.16 69.28 22.47
CA SER A 2 -62.27 68.53 21.55
C SER A 2 -61.37 67.59 22.34
N ARG A 3 -61.53 66.30 22.12
CA ARG A 3 -60.80 65.23 22.74
C ARG A 3 -59.60 64.83 21.87
N THR A 4 -58.44 65.18 22.29
CA THR A 4 -57.22 64.77 21.67
C THR A 4 -56.86 63.32 22.16
N ARG A 5 -56.84 62.38 21.19
CA ARG A 5 -56.36 61.00 21.45
C ARG A 5 -54.83 60.92 21.17
N GLY A 6 -54.09 60.69 22.22
CA GLY A 6 -52.67 60.44 22.08
C GLY A 6 -52.42 59.06 21.49
N VAL A 7 -51.61 59.04 20.45
CA VAL A 7 -51.08 57.79 19.87
C VAL A 7 -49.74 57.47 20.52
N ALA A 8 -49.71 56.42 21.26
CA ALA A 8 -48.47 55.87 21.86
C ALA A 8 -47.71 55.12 20.75
N LEU A 9 -46.51 55.62 20.42
CA LEU A 9 -45.58 54.99 19.50
C LEU A 9 -44.77 53.94 20.28
N ALA A 10 -45.05 52.66 20.10
CA ALA A 10 -44.29 51.56 20.65
C ALA A 10 -43.00 51.36 19.83
N LEU A 11 -41.84 51.66 20.39
CA LEU A 11 -40.54 51.29 19.83
C LEU A 11 -40.31 49.79 20.07
N THR A 12 -40.42 49.01 19.03
CA THR A 12 -39.94 47.61 19.04
C THR A 12 -38.43 47.59 18.80
N VAL A 13 -37.68 47.27 19.84
CA VAL A 13 -36.25 47.01 19.75
C VAL A 13 -36.06 45.60 19.18
N ALA A 14 -35.61 45.52 17.94
CA ALA A 14 -35.22 44.25 17.33
C ALA A 14 -33.86 43.81 17.92
N VAL A 15 -33.90 42.77 18.75
CA VAL A 15 -32.70 42.10 19.21
C VAL A 15 -32.15 41.23 18.09
N LEU A 16 -31.08 41.68 17.44
CA LEU A 16 -30.32 40.88 16.49
C LEU A 16 -29.53 39.81 17.27
N ALA A 17 -29.98 38.56 17.21
CA ALA A 17 -29.21 37.44 17.69
C ALA A 17 -28.04 37.14 16.72
N PRO A 18 -26.81 36.93 17.19
CA PRO A 18 -25.73 36.52 16.32
C PRO A 18 -25.93 35.05 15.89
N LEU A 19 -25.95 34.84 14.57
CA LEU A 19 -25.91 33.51 13.97
C LEU A 19 -24.54 32.85 14.29
N PRO A 20 -24.48 31.59 14.73
CA PRO A 20 -23.23 30.86 14.85
C PRO A 20 -22.65 30.67 13.44
N ALA A 21 -21.49 31.23 13.16
CA ALA A 21 -20.69 30.92 12.00
C ALA A 21 -20.27 29.44 12.08
N CYS A 22 -20.90 28.58 11.30
CA CYS A 22 -20.37 27.25 10.99
C CYS A 22 -19.04 27.45 10.24
N GLY A 23 -17.96 27.53 11.00
CA GLY A 23 -16.62 27.37 10.49
C GLY A 23 -16.45 25.93 10.00
N GLY A 24 -16.75 25.68 8.71
CA GLY A 24 -16.35 24.47 8.03
C GLY A 24 -14.81 24.43 8.01
N ALA A 25 -14.23 23.69 8.96
CA ALA A 25 -12.84 23.28 8.84
C ALA A 25 -12.76 22.35 7.63
N MET A 26 -12.42 22.89 6.46
CA MET A 26 -11.88 22.13 5.35
C MET A 26 -10.53 21.58 5.84
N GLY A 27 -10.57 20.38 6.39
CA GLY A 27 -9.40 19.56 6.59
C GLY A 27 -8.80 19.26 5.23
N GLY A 28 -7.91 20.14 4.78
CA GLY A 28 -7.00 19.85 3.69
C GLY A 28 -6.13 18.68 4.13
N GLY A 29 -6.53 17.47 3.76
CA GLY A 29 -5.67 16.30 3.80
C GLY A 29 -4.52 16.52 2.84
N GLY A 30 -3.48 17.24 3.28
CA GLY A 30 -2.19 17.24 2.64
C GLY A 30 -1.73 15.80 2.62
N ALA A 31 -1.76 15.17 1.44
CA ALA A 31 -1.07 13.92 1.22
C ALA A 31 0.41 14.19 1.50
N LYS A 32 0.84 13.85 2.73
CA LYS A 32 2.26 13.75 3.03
C LYS A 32 2.78 12.70 2.06
N SER A 33 3.76 13.07 1.23
CA SER A 33 4.56 12.12 0.47
C SER A 33 5.39 11.34 1.49
N GLY A 34 4.74 10.40 2.17
CA GLY A 34 5.38 9.54 3.16
C GLY A 34 6.36 8.61 2.45
N ALA A 35 7.51 8.35 3.06
CA ALA A 35 8.41 7.29 2.63
C ALA A 35 7.73 5.92 2.82
N ALA A 36 8.28 4.88 2.18
CA ALA A 36 7.81 3.51 2.39
C ALA A 36 7.74 3.16 3.90
N SER A 37 8.74 3.62 4.67
CA SER A 37 8.86 3.41 6.13
C SER A 37 7.64 3.87 6.94
N ASP A 38 6.88 4.85 6.45
CA ASP A 38 5.66 5.33 7.13
C ASP A 38 4.53 4.29 7.12
N GLN A 39 4.68 3.20 6.37
CA GLN A 39 3.70 2.13 6.28
C GLN A 39 3.90 1.01 7.31
N ILE A 40 5.03 0.98 8.01
CA ILE A 40 5.26 -0.02 9.07
C ILE A 40 4.21 0.16 10.17
N GLY A 41 3.54 -0.93 10.53
CA GLY A 41 2.43 -0.93 11.48
C GLY A 41 1.07 -0.55 10.89
N ALA A 42 1.01 -0.20 9.61
CA ALA A 42 -0.24 0.09 8.90
C ALA A 42 -0.70 -1.11 8.05
N PRO A 43 -2.00 -1.19 7.70
CA PRO A 43 -2.46 -2.17 6.72
C PRO A 43 -1.75 -2.00 5.38
N ALA A 44 -1.32 -3.12 4.78
CA ALA A 44 -0.74 -3.12 3.45
C ALA A 44 -1.73 -2.52 2.45
N PRO A 45 -1.32 -1.55 1.61
CA PRO A 45 -2.18 -0.98 0.59
C PRO A 45 -2.76 -2.08 -0.31
N ASP A 46 -4.07 -2.06 -0.50
CA ASP A 46 -4.76 -3.08 -1.28
C ASP A 46 -4.59 -2.83 -2.79
N PHE A 47 -4.55 -3.92 -3.55
CA PHE A 47 -4.56 -3.89 -5.00
C PHE A 47 -5.24 -5.14 -5.56
N SER A 48 -5.52 -5.14 -6.85
CA SER A 48 -6.09 -6.28 -7.56
C SER A 48 -5.53 -6.32 -8.98
N LEU A 49 -4.52 -7.15 -9.21
CA LEU A 49 -3.82 -7.29 -10.48
C LEU A 49 -3.82 -8.75 -10.95
N ALA A 50 -4.01 -8.97 -12.24
CA ALA A 50 -3.90 -10.32 -12.82
C ALA A 50 -2.44 -10.74 -12.93
N PRO A 51 -2.09 -12.01 -12.59
CA PRO A 51 -0.76 -12.54 -12.84
C PRO A 51 -0.43 -12.56 -14.34
N VAL A 52 0.86 -12.31 -14.64
CA VAL A 52 1.38 -12.40 -16.00
C VAL A 52 1.40 -13.85 -16.44
N GLY A 53 0.74 -14.46 -17.08
CA GLY A 53 0.56 -15.91 -17.36
C GLY A 53 -0.87 -16.34 -17.18
N GLY A 54 -1.72 -15.42 -16.70
CA GLY A 54 -3.14 -15.61 -16.55
C GLY A 54 -3.58 -16.04 -15.15
N GLY A 55 -4.86 -16.08 -14.94
CA GLY A 55 -5.49 -16.40 -13.66
C GLY A 55 -6.36 -15.27 -13.12
N SER A 56 -6.97 -15.52 -11.97
CA SER A 56 -7.77 -14.51 -11.27
C SER A 56 -6.87 -13.40 -10.70
N ALA A 57 -7.38 -12.18 -10.69
CA ALA A 57 -6.66 -11.06 -10.08
C ALA A 57 -6.39 -11.34 -8.59
N ILE A 58 -5.20 -10.96 -8.14
CA ILE A 58 -4.71 -11.15 -6.78
C ILE A 58 -4.29 -9.83 -6.16
N GLY A 59 -4.30 -9.80 -4.84
CA GLY A 59 -3.80 -8.71 -4.02
C GLY A 59 -3.53 -9.20 -2.60
N PRO A 60 -3.15 -8.36 -1.66
CA PRO A 60 -2.81 -8.77 -0.30
C PRO A 60 -3.89 -9.63 0.38
N ARG A 61 -5.14 -9.33 0.15
CA ARG A 61 -6.28 -10.08 0.72
C ARG A 61 -6.39 -11.52 0.22
N SER A 62 -5.85 -11.82 -0.95
CA SER A 62 -5.81 -13.19 -1.49
C SER A 62 -4.93 -14.12 -0.66
N PHE A 63 -4.08 -13.55 0.19
CA PHE A 63 -3.11 -14.28 1.02
C PHE A 63 -3.38 -14.11 2.52
N ALA A 64 -4.60 -13.73 2.91
CA ALA A 64 -4.96 -13.58 4.31
C ALA A 64 -4.62 -14.83 5.13
N GLY A 65 -4.08 -14.66 6.33
CA GLY A 65 -3.61 -15.74 7.20
C GLY A 65 -2.21 -16.29 6.89
N LYS A 66 -1.53 -15.76 5.88
CA LYS A 66 -0.12 -16.06 5.57
C LYS A 66 0.76 -14.85 5.81
N VAL A 67 2.04 -15.07 6.06
CA VAL A 67 3.03 -14.00 5.93
C VAL A 67 3.24 -13.74 4.43
N LEU A 68 3.03 -12.50 4.00
CA LEU A 68 3.10 -12.12 2.59
C LEU A 68 4.31 -11.20 2.36
N ILE A 69 5.09 -11.52 1.33
CA ILE A 69 6.11 -10.62 0.78
C ILE A 69 5.52 -9.98 -0.48
N VAL A 70 5.38 -8.65 -0.47
CA VAL A 70 5.06 -7.87 -1.67
C VAL A 70 6.35 -7.22 -2.14
N ASP A 71 6.90 -7.70 -3.26
CA ASP A 71 8.19 -7.24 -3.79
C ASP A 71 8.00 -6.38 -5.04
N PHE A 72 8.52 -5.16 -5.01
CA PHE A 72 8.54 -4.27 -6.17
C PHE A 72 9.86 -4.45 -6.93
N TRP A 73 9.74 -4.73 -8.22
CA TRP A 73 10.87 -5.11 -9.05
C TRP A 73 10.68 -4.67 -10.51
N ALA A 74 11.72 -4.86 -11.33
CA ALA A 74 11.66 -4.66 -12.78
C ALA A 74 12.59 -5.63 -13.51
N THR A 75 12.33 -5.86 -14.79
CA THR A 75 13.13 -6.78 -15.63
C THR A 75 14.59 -6.36 -15.79
N TRP A 76 14.86 -5.07 -15.72
CA TRP A 76 16.20 -4.46 -15.79
C TRP A 76 16.93 -4.43 -14.43
N CYS A 77 16.28 -4.83 -13.34
CA CYS A 77 16.84 -4.78 -11.99
C CYS A 77 17.75 -5.99 -11.72
N ALA A 78 19.07 -5.77 -11.73
CA ALA A 78 20.04 -6.83 -11.47
C ALA A 78 19.96 -7.42 -10.03
N PRO A 79 19.80 -6.64 -8.94
CA PRO A 79 19.60 -7.19 -7.60
C PRO A 79 18.32 -8.02 -7.46
N CYS A 80 17.26 -7.72 -8.22
CA CYS A 80 16.01 -8.49 -8.20
C CYS A 80 16.21 -9.92 -8.71
N ARG A 81 17.16 -10.15 -9.63
CA ARG A 81 17.54 -11.50 -10.07
C ARG A 81 18.18 -12.33 -8.95
N GLN A 82 18.73 -11.66 -7.93
CA GLN A 82 19.34 -12.33 -6.78
C GLN A 82 18.31 -12.57 -5.67
N SER A 83 17.36 -11.66 -5.44
CA SER A 83 16.33 -11.82 -4.42
C SER A 83 15.29 -12.90 -4.76
N PHE A 84 14.94 -13.05 -6.03
CA PHE A 84 13.87 -13.95 -6.46
C PHE A 84 14.09 -15.43 -6.08
N PRO A 85 15.27 -16.03 -6.34
CA PRO A 85 15.56 -17.39 -5.86
C PRO A 85 15.47 -17.53 -4.35
N VAL A 86 15.83 -16.49 -3.59
CA VAL A 86 15.70 -16.49 -2.13
C VAL A 86 14.24 -16.54 -1.70
N TYR A 87 13.37 -15.75 -2.32
CA TYR A 87 11.92 -15.79 -2.05
C TYR A 87 11.33 -17.16 -2.41
N GLN A 88 11.76 -17.76 -3.52
CA GLN A 88 11.33 -19.09 -3.89
C GLN A 88 11.75 -20.14 -2.84
N HIS A 89 13.00 -20.06 -2.35
CA HIS A 89 13.46 -20.92 -1.28
C HIS A 89 12.66 -20.75 0.03
N LEU A 90 12.30 -19.52 0.39
CA LEU A 90 11.46 -19.26 1.57
C LEU A 90 10.07 -19.86 1.43
N LEU A 91 9.47 -19.82 0.24
CA LEU A 91 8.18 -20.49 -0.04
C LEU A 91 8.27 -22.01 0.15
N GLU A 92 9.37 -22.62 -0.30
CA GLU A 92 9.62 -24.07 -0.15
C GLU A 92 9.87 -24.46 1.30
N LYS A 93 10.54 -23.57 2.06
CA LYS A 93 10.85 -23.78 3.47
C LYS A 93 9.65 -23.62 4.41
N PHE A 94 8.67 -22.77 4.03
CA PHE A 94 7.46 -22.50 4.81
C PHE A 94 6.18 -22.77 4.00
N PRO A 95 5.96 -24.04 3.59
CA PRO A 95 4.87 -24.37 2.67
C PRO A 95 3.51 -24.00 3.26
N GLY A 96 2.72 -23.26 2.49
CA GLY A 96 1.38 -22.84 2.87
C GLY A 96 1.30 -21.70 3.90
N GLN A 97 2.40 -21.35 4.55
CA GLN A 97 2.46 -20.32 5.60
C GLN A 97 2.97 -18.97 5.07
N VAL A 98 3.76 -18.98 4.01
CA VAL A 98 4.31 -17.80 3.35
C VAL A 98 3.73 -17.68 1.95
N ALA A 99 3.61 -16.47 1.47
CA ALA A 99 3.27 -16.14 0.09
C ALA A 99 4.19 -15.02 -0.41
N VAL A 100 4.40 -14.96 -1.70
CA VAL A 100 5.16 -13.90 -2.38
C VAL A 100 4.36 -13.41 -3.60
N VAL A 101 4.37 -12.11 -3.82
CA VAL A 101 3.86 -11.48 -5.04
C VAL A 101 4.92 -10.50 -5.54
N GLY A 102 5.41 -10.70 -6.76
CA GLY A 102 6.28 -9.73 -7.41
C GLY A 102 5.47 -8.73 -8.23
N VAL A 103 5.53 -7.46 -7.86
CA VAL A 103 4.86 -6.35 -8.55
C VAL A 103 5.86 -5.66 -9.46
N SER A 104 5.76 -5.89 -10.77
CA SER A 104 6.63 -5.26 -11.76
C SER A 104 6.23 -3.81 -12.00
N VAL A 105 7.22 -2.93 -11.98
CA VAL A 105 7.09 -1.51 -12.33
C VAL A 105 7.62 -1.20 -13.75
N ASP A 106 7.82 -2.23 -14.57
CA ASP A 106 8.20 -2.05 -15.98
C ASP A 106 7.15 -1.22 -16.73
N ASP A 107 7.59 -0.46 -17.72
CA ASP A 107 6.69 0.32 -18.60
C ASP A 107 5.78 -0.57 -19.45
N ALA A 108 6.21 -1.82 -19.73
CA ALA A 108 5.47 -2.82 -20.48
C ALA A 108 5.69 -4.23 -19.91
N PRO A 109 4.72 -5.17 -20.09
CA PRO A 109 4.80 -6.51 -19.49
C PRO A 109 5.71 -7.49 -20.25
N ASP A 110 6.26 -7.09 -21.39
CA ASP A 110 6.86 -8.00 -22.39
C ASP A 110 8.03 -8.85 -21.88
N GLY A 111 8.78 -8.38 -20.90
CA GLY A 111 9.93 -9.09 -20.32
C GLY A 111 9.62 -9.98 -19.13
N ILE A 112 8.45 -9.85 -18.51
CA ILE A 112 8.13 -10.45 -17.20
C ILE A 112 8.13 -11.97 -17.26
N ALA A 113 7.44 -12.55 -18.24
CA ALA A 113 7.38 -14.01 -18.39
C ALA A 113 8.75 -14.64 -18.65
N LYS A 114 9.60 -13.95 -19.45
CA LYS A 114 10.98 -14.37 -19.68
C LYS A 114 11.79 -14.31 -18.39
N PHE A 115 11.69 -13.22 -17.64
CA PHE A 115 12.37 -13.07 -16.35
C PHE A 115 11.97 -14.18 -15.36
N GLN A 116 10.68 -14.49 -15.27
CA GLN A 116 10.16 -15.58 -14.44
C GLN A 116 10.78 -16.93 -14.82
N SER A 117 10.82 -17.22 -16.12
CA SER A 117 11.43 -18.45 -16.64
C SER A 117 12.94 -18.53 -16.36
N GLU A 118 13.66 -17.41 -16.50
CA GLU A 118 15.12 -17.34 -16.27
C GLU A 118 15.49 -17.47 -14.79
N THR A 119 14.64 -16.95 -13.89
CA THR A 119 14.85 -17.03 -12.44
C THR A 119 14.31 -18.32 -11.82
N GLY A 120 13.49 -19.08 -12.53
CA GLY A 120 12.91 -20.34 -12.09
C GLY A 120 11.91 -20.22 -10.96
N VAL A 121 11.33 -19.04 -10.74
CA VAL A 121 10.37 -18.82 -9.64
C VAL A 121 8.94 -19.17 -10.06
N HIS A 122 8.15 -19.63 -9.09
CA HIS A 122 6.79 -20.10 -9.31
C HIS A 122 5.72 -19.23 -8.62
N PHE A 123 6.13 -18.24 -7.83
CA PHE A 123 5.19 -17.30 -7.24
C PHE A 123 4.66 -16.32 -8.31
N PRO A 124 3.45 -15.77 -8.11
CA PRO A 124 2.84 -14.89 -9.09
C PRO A 124 3.61 -13.57 -9.27
N LEU A 125 3.82 -13.21 -10.53
CA LEU A 125 4.30 -11.91 -10.95
C LEU A 125 3.13 -11.15 -11.59
N VAL A 126 2.91 -9.93 -11.13
CA VAL A 126 1.87 -9.03 -11.64
C VAL A 126 2.51 -7.79 -12.24
N TRP A 127 1.85 -7.18 -13.22
CA TRP A 127 2.30 -5.92 -13.81
C TRP A 127 1.46 -4.76 -13.33
N ASP A 128 2.11 -3.77 -12.75
CA ASP A 128 1.48 -2.54 -12.25
C ASP A 128 1.42 -1.50 -13.37
N GLN A 129 0.49 -1.68 -14.31
CA GLN A 129 0.29 -0.73 -15.40
C GLN A 129 0.00 0.67 -14.86
N GLY A 130 0.83 1.64 -15.22
CA GLY A 130 0.70 3.02 -14.76
C GLY A 130 1.15 3.24 -13.32
N GLN A 131 1.79 2.24 -12.70
CA GLN A 131 2.48 2.33 -11.40
C GLN A 131 1.60 2.85 -10.24
N SER A 132 0.31 2.51 -10.27
CA SER A 132 -0.64 2.94 -9.23
C SER A 132 -0.40 2.22 -7.90
N VAL A 133 -0.01 0.94 -7.94
CA VAL A 133 0.34 0.16 -6.76
C VAL A 133 1.67 0.64 -6.18
N ALA A 134 2.67 0.85 -7.04
CA ALA A 134 3.94 1.47 -6.63
C ALA A 134 3.72 2.87 -6.03
N GLY A 135 2.79 3.66 -6.59
CA GLY A 135 2.40 4.96 -6.03
C GLY A 135 1.78 4.87 -4.64
N ALA A 136 1.07 3.78 -4.31
CA ALA A 136 0.51 3.54 -2.98
C ALA A 136 1.56 3.04 -1.97
N TYR A 137 2.42 2.10 -2.39
CA TYR A 137 3.48 1.52 -1.55
C TYR A 137 4.72 2.41 -1.43
N LYS A 138 5.01 3.23 -2.44
CA LYS A 138 6.14 4.17 -2.52
C LYS A 138 7.50 3.51 -2.29
N PRO A 139 7.84 2.47 -3.05
CA PRO A 139 9.16 1.84 -2.96
C PRO A 139 10.24 2.87 -3.29
N GLY A 140 11.27 3.01 -2.43
CA GLY A 140 12.35 3.98 -2.61
C GLY A 140 13.38 3.56 -3.66
N THR A 141 13.53 2.25 -3.87
CA THR A 141 14.49 1.64 -4.82
C THR A 141 13.96 0.29 -5.30
N MET A 142 14.72 -0.40 -6.18
CA MET A 142 14.40 -1.75 -6.64
C MET A 142 15.55 -2.73 -6.32
N PRO A 143 15.24 -3.91 -5.74
CA PRO A 143 13.93 -4.30 -5.20
C PRO A 143 13.57 -3.52 -3.93
N THR A 144 12.29 -3.40 -3.64
CA THR A 144 11.80 -3.07 -2.30
C THR A 144 10.74 -4.10 -1.92
N SER A 145 10.97 -4.82 -0.83
CA SER A 145 10.03 -5.81 -0.33
C SER A 145 9.37 -5.38 0.96
N PHE A 146 8.06 -5.56 1.01
CA PHE A 146 7.21 -5.31 2.17
C PHE A 146 6.84 -6.66 2.78
N VAL A 147 7.24 -6.90 4.02
CA VAL A 147 6.86 -8.09 4.78
C VAL A 147 5.60 -7.78 5.56
N VAL A 148 4.53 -8.46 5.20
CA VAL A 148 3.18 -8.28 5.73
C VAL A 148 2.82 -9.47 6.59
N ASP A 149 2.31 -9.24 7.79
CA ASP A 149 1.90 -10.32 8.68
C ASP A 149 0.58 -10.98 8.29
N ARG A 150 0.19 -12.00 9.03
CA ARG A 150 -1.02 -12.81 8.80
C ARG A 150 -2.32 -12.02 8.93
N SER A 151 -2.28 -10.84 9.55
CA SER A 151 -3.39 -9.90 9.71
C SER A 151 -3.44 -8.85 8.59
N GLY A 152 -2.43 -8.83 7.70
CA GLY A 152 -2.34 -7.87 6.61
C GLY A 152 -1.65 -6.55 6.99
N ILE A 153 -0.89 -6.53 8.09
CA ILE A 153 -0.17 -5.35 8.55
C ILE A 153 1.29 -5.41 8.08
N VAL A 154 1.82 -4.32 7.55
CA VAL A 154 3.23 -4.21 7.16
C VAL A 154 4.10 -4.21 8.42
N GLN A 155 4.98 -5.19 8.53
CA GLN A 155 5.86 -5.36 9.69
C GLN A 155 7.30 -4.91 9.40
N LYS A 156 7.78 -5.11 8.18
CA LYS A 156 9.14 -4.77 7.75
C LYS A 156 9.15 -4.31 6.30
N ILE A 157 10.17 -3.51 5.97
CA ILE A 157 10.43 -3.06 4.60
C ILE A 157 11.93 -3.18 4.37
N HIS A 158 12.30 -3.86 3.29
CA HIS A 158 13.67 -4.01 2.84
C HIS A 158 13.87 -3.24 1.54
N GLU A 159 14.75 -2.28 1.54
CA GLU A 159 15.11 -1.48 0.35
C GLU A 159 16.46 -1.96 -0.21
N GLY A 160 16.43 -2.46 -1.43
CA GLY A 160 17.56 -3.16 -2.04
C GLY A 160 17.62 -4.63 -1.63
N PHE A 161 18.62 -5.34 -2.15
CA PHE A 161 18.92 -6.72 -1.79
C PHE A 161 20.43 -6.94 -1.78
N HIS A 162 20.94 -7.54 -0.71
CA HIS A 162 22.35 -7.83 -0.53
C HIS A 162 22.54 -9.29 -0.17
N GLN A 163 23.73 -9.79 -0.44
CA GLN A 163 24.10 -11.14 -0.04
C GLN A 163 24.08 -11.27 1.48
N GLY A 164 23.33 -12.25 2.00
CA GLY A 164 23.13 -12.48 3.43
C GLY A 164 21.77 -12.00 3.98
N ASP A 165 21.01 -11.22 3.21
CA ASP A 165 19.69 -10.75 3.64
C ASP A 165 18.68 -11.90 3.83
N GLU A 166 18.93 -13.07 3.20
CA GLU A 166 18.10 -14.26 3.35
C GLU A 166 17.93 -14.68 4.80
N ALA A 167 19.00 -14.69 5.59
CA ALA A 167 18.96 -15.14 6.98
C ALA A 167 18.12 -14.19 7.85
N ALA A 168 18.22 -12.88 7.61
CA ALA A 168 17.43 -11.87 8.30
C ALA A 168 15.94 -11.99 7.94
N LEU A 169 15.64 -12.12 6.66
CA LEU A 169 14.29 -12.28 6.16
C LEU A 169 13.64 -13.57 6.66
N GLU A 170 14.40 -14.68 6.70
CA GLU A 170 13.93 -15.94 7.30
C GLU A 170 13.59 -15.78 8.79
N GLN A 171 14.44 -15.12 9.56
CA GLN A 171 14.20 -14.89 10.98
C GLN A 171 12.97 -14.02 11.21
N GLU A 172 12.79 -13.00 10.40
CA GLU A 172 11.58 -12.15 10.45
C GLU A 172 10.32 -12.95 10.15
N ILE A 173 10.32 -13.73 9.07
CA ILE A 173 9.19 -14.61 8.72
C ILE A 173 8.87 -15.54 9.89
N ARG A 174 9.86 -16.19 10.49
CA ARG A 174 9.65 -17.08 11.65
C ARG A 174 8.99 -16.37 12.83
N SER A 175 9.31 -15.10 13.04
CA SER A 175 8.73 -14.31 14.13
C SER A 175 7.26 -13.90 13.89
N LEU A 176 6.80 -14.00 12.64
CA LEU A 176 5.43 -13.63 12.21
C LEU A 176 4.52 -14.85 12.01
N LEU A 177 5.05 -16.07 12.07
CA LEU A 177 4.28 -17.32 11.95
C LEU A 177 3.65 -17.74 13.27
#